data_23de943da6cb75ec0e8a5eec697434ab
#
_entry.id   23de943da6cb75ec0e8a5eec697434ab
#
_cell.length_a   1.000
_cell.length_b   1.000
_cell.length_c   1.000
_cell.angle_alpha   90.00
_cell.angle_beta   90.00
_cell.angle_gamma   90.00
#
_symmetry.space_group_name_H-M   'P 1'
#
loop_
_entity.id
_entity.type
_entity.pdbx_description
1 polymer ?
#
loop_
_entity_poly.entity_id
_entity_poly.type
_entity_poly.pdbx_seq_one_letter_code
_entity_poly.pdbx_strand_id
1 'polypeptide(L)'
;MIKMRILQIGMGNVAGGLEAFVMNYYRVLIHMDVQFDFVCMYDKIAYEEEIQKLGGKVFYVPNVKKHYHGYIKELRKILQENEYTAVHVNMLSAANIVPLRVAHEMGVKKVIAHSHSSSCPGLIRNLMDSFNRPFIARYATDMVSCGELAGKWMFGEKNFLKGKVTVVNNAIQAEIFSFSSEDREQLRREMGWEDKIVIGHVGRFDIPKNHDRMIDILQQFVKKNRNVVLCLVGPKEGLYTQIKNKTEKKGLENNVYFAGRQKSIRRYLSAMDVFLFPSVFEGVPFALIEAQANGLSCVMSEAVSEETVVFPERIRRLSLEETDQTWAAAVEEMSSLEREDAAQIKRKLTEAHFNIETEAGRLKELYQDRGKRNE
;
A
#
# COMPACT_ATOMS: atom_id res chain seq x y z
N MET A 1 -14.48 10.16 25.48
CA MET A 1 -15.50 10.71 24.54
C MET A 1 -14.85 10.89 23.19
N ILE A 2 -15.39 10.30 22.12
CA ILE A 2 -14.86 10.48 20.73
C ILE A 2 -15.00 11.95 20.35
N LYS A 3 -13.86 12.61 20.09
CA LYS A 3 -13.83 14.05 19.79
C LYS A 3 -13.99 14.37 18.29
N MET A 4 -13.62 13.45 17.42
CA MET A 4 -13.66 13.63 15.96
C MET A 4 -14.28 12.42 15.28
N ARG A 5 -15.20 12.67 14.34
CA ARG A 5 -15.74 11.64 13.44
C ARG A 5 -15.40 11.99 12.01
N ILE A 6 -14.83 11.06 11.31
CA ILE A 6 -14.36 11.21 9.93
C ILE A 6 -15.12 10.23 9.05
N LEU A 7 -15.71 10.73 7.97
CA LEU A 7 -16.34 9.88 6.97
C LEU A 7 -15.33 9.50 5.91
N GLN A 8 -14.94 8.22 5.86
CA GLN A 8 -14.03 7.64 4.86
C GLN A 8 -14.82 7.20 3.64
N ILE A 9 -14.40 7.63 2.45
CA ILE A 9 -15.02 7.27 1.17
C ILE A 9 -13.92 6.76 0.24
N GLY A 10 -14.18 5.66 -0.48
CA GLY A 10 -13.27 5.17 -1.53
C GLY A 10 -12.71 3.76 -1.31
N MET A 11 -12.91 3.15 -0.14
CA MET A 11 -12.54 1.76 0.08
C MET A 11 -13.36 0.80 -0.78
N GLY A 12 -12.69 -0.22 -1.29
CA GLY A 12 -13.29 -1.31 -2.07
C GLY A 12 -13.71 -2.52 -1.23
N ASN A 13 -14.08 -3.58 -1.93
CA ASN A 13 -14.48 -4.86 -1.33
C ASN A 13 -13.33 -5.87 -1.18
N VAL A 14 -12.14 -5.55 -1.67
CA VAL A 14 -10.94 -6.39 -1.60
C VAL A 14 -9.82 -5.61 -0.95
N ALA A 15 -9.14 -6.22 0.01
CA ALA A 15 -7.98 -5.62 0.67
C ALA A 15 -6.84 -5.36 -0.33
N GLY A 16 -6.43 -4.11 -0.42
CA GLY A 16 -5.33 -3.60 -1.24
C GLY A 16 -4.55 -2.51 -0.51
N GLY A 17 -3.69 -1.79 -1.21
CA GLY A 17 -2.86 -0.74 -0.62
C GLY A 17 -3.67 0.41 0.01
N LEU A 18 -4.73 0.86 -0.66
CA LEU A 18 -5.62 1.90 -0.15
C LEU A 18 -6.33 1.44 1.14
N GLU A 19 -6.90 0.24 1.12
CA GLU A 19 -7.62 -0.32 2.28
C GLU A 19 -6.67 -0.56 3.45
N ALA A 20 -5.44 -1.03 3.17
CA ALA A 20 -4.40 -1.20 4.18
C ALA A 20 -3.99 0.16 4.79
N PHE A 21 -3.82 1.21 3.98
CA PHE A 21 -3.58 2.56 4.46
C PHE A 21 -4.66 2.99 5.46
N VAL A 22 -5.92 2.98 5.03
CA VAL A 22 -7.02 3.46 5.86
C VAL A 22 -7.10 2.68 7.18
N MET A 23 -6.96 1.35 7.14
CA MET A 23 -7.04 0.51 8.33
C MET A 23 -5.82 0.63 9.25
N ASN A 24 -4.61 0.77 8.71
CA ASN A 24 -3.41 1.01 9.53
C ASN A 24 -3.56 2.28 10.36
N TYR A 25 -4.02 3.36 9.74
CA TYR A 25 -4.28 4.61 10.44
C TYR A 25 -5.46 4.50 11.41
N TYR A 26 -6.54 3.81 11.05
CA TYR A 26 -7.72 3.68 11.90
C TYR A 26 -7.42 2.94 13.20
N ARG A 27 -6.63 1.84 13.14
CA ARG A 27 -6.22 1.07 14.32
C ARG A 27 -5.51 1.93 15.39
N VAL A 28 -4.76 2.94 14.97
CA VAL A 28 -4.05 3.84 15.88
C VAL A 28 -4.93 5.03 16.27
N LEU A 29 -5.58 5.66 15.30
CA LEU A 29 -6.37 6.88 15.51
C LEU A 29 -7.58 6.67 16.43
N ILE A 30 -8.14 5.46 16.49
CA ILE A 30 -9.23 5.15 17.42
C ILE A 30 -8.81 5.34 18.88
N HIS A 31 -7.55 5.05 19.21
CA HIS A 31 -6.96 5.27 20.53
C HIS A 31 -6.56 6.74 20.78
N MET A 32 -6.69 7.58 19.75
CA MET A 32 -6.45 9.02 19.79
C MET A 32 -7.76 9.83 19.71
N ASP A 33 -8.90 9.24 20.07
CA ASP A 33 -10.25 9.85 20.03
C ASP A 33 -10.74 10.21 18.63
N VAL A 34 -10.30 9.51 17.58
CA VAL A 34 -10.76 9.69 16.20
C VAL A 34 -11.51 8.45 15.73
N GLN A 35 -12.77 8.61 15.42
CA GLN A 35 -13.65 7.56 14.91
C GLN A 35 -13.80 7.68 13.40
N PHE A 36 -13.67 6.55 12.68
CA PHE A 36 -14.00 6.47 11.25
C PHE A 36 -15.35 5.79 11.03
N ASP A 37 -16.15 6.39 10.15
CA ASP A 37 -17.29 5.76 9.50
C ASP A 37 -16.99 5.65 7.99
N PHE A 38 -17.68 4.76 7.29
CA PHE A 38 -17.32 4.38 5.93
C PHE A 38 -18.53 4.43 4.98
N VAL A 39 -18.29 4.89 3.74
CA VAL A 39 -19.24 4.76 2.63
C VAL A 39 -18.75 3.70 1.65
N CYS A 40 -19.59 2.70 1.37
CA CYS A 40 -19.29 1.59 0.49
C CYS A 40 -20.32 1.50 -0.67
N MET A 41 -19.83 1.36 -1.91
CA MET A 41 -20.63 1.20 -3.13
C MET A 41 -20.71 -0.27 -3.60
N TYR A 42 -20.23 -1.20 -2.79
CA TYR A 42 -20.19 -2.64 -3.05
C TYR A 42 -21.07 -3.36 -2.05
N ASP A 43 -21.35 -4.63 -2.29
CA ASP A 43 -22.17 -5.46 -1.39
C ASP A 43 -21.46 -5.76 -0.06
N LYS A 44 -20.14 -5.61 -0.02
CA LYS A 44 -19.29 -5.78 1.15
C LYS A 44 -18.11 -4.81 1.09
N ILE A 45 -17.67 -4.29 2.23
CA ILE A 45 -16.42 -3.52 2.35
C ILE A 45 -15.27 -4.43 2.83
N ALA A 46 -14.05 -4.15 2.39
CA ALA A 46 -12.87 -4.80 2.96
C ALA A 46 -12.76 -4.50 4.46
N TYR A 47 -12.29 -5.48 5.24
CA TYR A 47 -12.13 -5.36 6.70
C TYR A 47 -13.42 -5.06 7.49
N GLU A 48 -14.60 -5.40 6.98
CA GLU A 48 -15.88 -5.04 7.59
C GLU A 48 -16.02 -5.46 9.06
N GLU A 49 -15.68 -6.71 9.39
CA GLU A 49 -15.73 -7.20 10.77
C GLU A 49 -14.82 -6.40 11.71
N GLU A 50 -13.64 -6.01 11.24
CA GLU A 50 -12.70 -5.23 12.02
C GLU A 50 -13.19 -3.78 12.19
N ILE A 51 -13.72 -3.17 11.13
CA ILE A 51 -14.34 -1.84 11.18
C ILE A 51 -15.42 -1.80 12.25
N GLN A 52 -16.31 -2.80 12.26
CA GLN A 52 -17.40 -2.91 13.24
C GLN A 52 -16.88 -3.11 14.67
N LYS A 53 -15.87 -3.94 14.86
CA LYS A 53 -15.22 -4.15 16.18
C LYS A 53 -14.58 -2.88 16.73
N LEU A 54 -14.06 -2.02 15.85
CA LEU A 54 -13.51 -0.70 16.20
C LEU A 54 -14.62 0.38 16.36
N GLY A 55 -15.90 0.01 16.24
CA GLY A 55 -17.05 0.92 16.41
C GLY A 55 -17.39 1.76 15.18
N GLY A 56 -16.76 1.50 14.03
CA GLY A 56 -17.05 2.18 12.77
C GLY A 56 -18.37 1.72 12.15
N LYS A 57 -19.14 2.68 11.61
CA LYS A 57 -20.35 2.39 10.83
C LYS A 57 -20.00 2.25 9.35
N VAL A 58 -20.67 1.33 8.67
CA VAL A 58 -20.59 1.18 7.20
C VAL A 58 -21.93 1.55 6.61
N PHE A 59 -21.95 2.56 5.74
CA PHE A 59 -23.12 2.98 4.98
C PHE A 59 -23.03 2.44 3.56
N TYR A 60 -23.92 1.53 3.20
CA TYR A 60 -24.00 0.99 1.85
C TYR A 60 -24.86 1.91 0.98
N VAL A 61 -24.28 2.38 -0.12
CA VAL A 61 -24.91 3.30 -1.06
C VAL A 61 -24.93 2.70 -2.48
N PRO A 62 -25.90 3.11 -3.33
CA PRO A 62 -25.90 2.66 -4.73
C PRO A 62 -24.60 2.97 -5.44
N ASN A 63 -24.19 2.09 -6.36
CA ASN A 63 -22.98 2.33 -7.15
C ASN A 63 -23.17 3.56 -8.06
N VAL A 64 -22.29 4.54 -7.95
CA VAL A 64 -22.37 5.83 -8.65
C VAL A 64 -22.43 5.69 -10.18
N LYS A 65 -21.81 4.64 -10.76
CA LYS A 65 -21.84 4.40 -12.22
C LYS A 65 -23.19 3.88 -12.70
N LYS A 66 -23.92 3.15 -11.84
CA LYS A 66 -25.21 2.54 -12.18
C LYS A 66 -26.39 3.43 -11.77
N HIS A 67 -26.27 4.13 -10.63
CA HIS A 67 -27.36 4.88 -9.99
C HIS A 67 -26.87 6.23 -9.47
N TYR A 68 -26.44 7.11 -10.38
CA TYR A 68 -25.83 8.40 -10.05
C TYR A 68 -26.65 9.26 -9.07
N HIS A 69 -27.94 9.47 -9.37
CA HIS A 69 -28.82 10.27 -8.49
C HIS A 69 -29.09 9.59 -7.15
N GLY A 70 -29.22 8.26 -7.13
CA GLY A 70 -29.38 7.49 -5.90
C GLY A 70 -28.16 7.61 -4.98
N TYR A 71 -26.94 7.51 -5.57
CA TYR A 71 -25.71 7.71 -4.82
C TYR A 71 -25.64 9.10 -4.16
N ILE A 72 -25.94 10.15 -4.92
CA ILE A 72 -25.93 11.54 -4.39
C ILE A 72 -26.97 11.70 -3.28
N LYS A 73 -28.18 11.17 -3.46
CA LYS A 73 -29.27 11.26 -2.48
C LYS A 73 -28.85 10.59 -1.16
N GLU A 74 -28.32 9.37 -1.22
CA GLU A 74 -27.91 8.66 0.00
C GLU A 74 -26.69 9.32 0.67
N LEU A 75 -25.70 9.79 -0.09
CA LEU A 75 -24.55 10.50 0.49
C LEU A 75 -24.97 11.81 1.18
N ARG A 76 -25.89 12.58 0.58
CA ARG A 76 -26.44 13.78 1.22
C ARG A 76 -27.19 13.45 2.51
N LYS A 77 -27.99 12.37 2.50
CA LYS A 77 -28.71 11.90 3.69
C LYS A 77 -27.73 11.53 4.82
N ILE A 78 -26.67 10.77 4.52
CA ILE A 78 -25.63 10.42 5.51
C ILE A 78 -25.02 11.68 6.13
N LEU A 79 -24.69 12.70 5.31
CA LEU A 79 -24.08 13.94 5.77
C LEU A 79 -25.08 14.86 6.54
N GLN A 80 -26.39 14.72 6.31
CA GLN A 80 -27.43 15.45 7.05
C GLN A 80 -27.72 14.82 8.41
N GLU A 81 -27.71 13.48 8.47
CA GLU A 81 -28.09 12.73 9.68
C GLU A 81 -26.93 12.53 10.65
N ASN A 82 -25.69 12.83 10.24
CA ASN A 82 -24.50 12.64 11.07
C ASN A 82 -23.59 13.88 10.98
N GLU A 83 -23.01 14.26 12.11
CA GLU A 83 -21.99 15.32 12.16
C GLU A 83 -20.60 14.72 11.96
N TYR A 84 -19.92 15.17 10.91
CA TYR A 84 -18.54 14.78 10.62
C TYR A 84 -17.59 15.98 10.72
N THR A 85 -16.47 15.78 11.41
CA THR A 85 -15.36 16.75 11.47
C THR A 85 -14.74 16.93 10.07
N ALA A 86 -14.59 15.83 9.32
CA ALA A 86 -14.08 15.82 7.96
C ALA A 86 -14.71 14.70 7.12
N VAL A 87 -14.74 14.92 5.81
CA VAL A 87 -14.95 13.88 4.79
C VAL A 87 -13.61 13.62 4.11
N HIS A 88 -13.12 12.40 4.20
CA HIS A 88 -11.85 11.97 3.64
C HIS A 88 -12.10 11.04 2.44
N VAL A 89 -11.86 11.56 1.24
CA VAL A 89 -12.08 10.82 -0.01
C VAL A 89 -10.78 10.22 -0.49
N ASN A 90 -10.66 8.90 -0.38
CA ASN A 90 -9.52 8.12 -0.83
C ASN A 90 -9.66 7.81 -2.33
N MET A 91 -8.72 8.28 -3.15
CA MET A 91 -8.85 8.31 -4.60
C MET A 91 -7.73 7.53 -5.29
N LEU A 92 -8.10 6.57 -6.15
CA LEU A 92 -7.18 5.94 -7.11
C LEU A 92 -7.13 6.68 -8.45
N SER A 93 -8.03 7.64 -8.66
CA SER A 93 -8.07 8.56 -9.80
C SER A 93 -9.16 9.61 -9.59
N ALA A 94 -9.09 10.70 -10.33
CA ALA A 94 -10.13 11.74 -10.38
C ALA A 94 -11.33 11.36 -11.27
N ALA A 95 -11.41 10.14 -11.79
CA ALA A 95 -12.53 9.73 -12.63
C ALA A 95 -13.90 9.86 -11.93
N ASN A 96 -13.92 9.85 -10.59
CA ASN A 96 -15.11 10.13 -9.79
C ASN A 96 -14.78 11.13 -8.67
N ILE A 97 -15.18 12.40 -8.85
CA ILE A 97 -15.06 13.47 -7.84
C ILE A 97 -16.41 13.82 -7.20
N VAL A 98 -17.45 13.01 -7.46
CA VAL A 98 -18.80 13.24 -6.90
C VAL A 98 -18.79 13.31 -5.36
N PRO A 99 -18.05 12.46 -4.63
CA PRO A 99 -17.97 12.57 -3.17
C PRO A 99 -17.44 13.92 -2.68
N LEU A 100 -16.38 14.44 -3.32
CA LEU A 100 -15.80 15.75 -2.98
C LEU A 100 -16.83 16.86 -3.20
N ARG A 101 -17.48 16.85 -4.37
CA ARG A 101 -18.49 17.84 -4.73
C ARG A 101 -19.66 17.82 -3.75
N VAL A 102 -20.21 16.64 -3.45
CA VAL A 102 -21.38 16.52 -2.53
C VAL A 102 -21.00 16.98 -1.13
N ALA A 103 -19.83 16.60 -0.61
CA ALA A 103 -19.38 17.04 0.71
C ALA A 103 -19.20 18.57 0.76
N HIS A 104 -18.67 19.18 -0.29
CA HIS A 104 -18.53 20.63 -0.42
C HIS A 104 -19.91 21.33 -0.47
N GLU A 105 -20.83 20.86 -1.32
CA GLU A 105 -22.20 21.39 -1.44
C GLU A 105 -22.99 21.30 -0.12
N MET A 106 -22.73 20.26 0.69
CA MET A 106 -23.33 20.06 2.01
C MET A 106 -22.68 20.90 3.11
N GLY A 107 -21.70 21.74 2.78
CA GLY A 107 -21.05 22.65 3.73
C GLY A 107 -20.11 21.95 4.73
N VAL A 108 -19.62 20.74 4.41
CA VAL A 108 -18.63 20.07 5.25
C VAL A 108 -17.37 20.95 5.32
N LYS A 109 -16.95 21.28 6.56
CA LYS A 109 -15.88 22.26 6.79
C LYS A 109 -14.52 21.75 6.27
N LYS A 110 -14.29 20.44 6.35
CA LYS A 110 -13.05 19.83 5.91
C LYS A 110 -13.30 18.68 4.94
N VAL A 111 -12.91 18.88 3.67
CA VAL A 111 -13.06 17.90 2.59
C VAL A 111 -11.67 17.59 2.07
N ILE A 112 -11.20 16.37 2.33
CA ILE A 112 -9.86 15.92 1.97
C ILE A 112 -9.91 15.07 0.71
N ALA A 113 -9.14 15.43 -0.31
CA ALA A 113 -8.87 14.61 -1.48
C ALA A 113 -7.53 13.91 -1.30
N HIS A 114 -7.54 12.58 -1.13
CA HIS A 114 -6.31 11.81 -0.89
C HIS A 114 -5.99 10.89 -2.07
N SER A 115 -4.86 11.14 -2.73
CA SER A 115 -4.36 10.33 -3.84
C SER A 115 -3.56 9.12 -3.37
N HIS A 116 -3.99 7.92 -3.78
CA HIS A 116 -3.31 6.63 -3.49
C HIS A 116 -2.73 5.97 -4.75
N SER A 117 -2.68 6.65 -5.87
CA SER A 117 -2.16 6.12 -7.13
C SER A 117 -1.46 7.19 -7.92
N SER A 118 -0.54 6.78 -8.77
CA SER A 118 0.16 7.63 -9.74
C SER A 118 -0.13 7.22 -11.19
N SER A 119 -1.20 6.40 -11.39
CA SER A 119 -1.65 6.00 -12.73
C SER A 119 -3.16 5.75 -12.77
N CYS A 120 -3.74 5.87 -13.97
CA CYS A 120 -5.17 5.60 -14.20
C CYS A 120 -5.31 4.71 -15.45
N PRO A 121 -5.31 3.39 -15.31
CA PRO A 121 -5.47 2.48 -16.44
C PRO A 121 -6.90 2.54 -17.02
N GLY A 122 -7.00 2.36 -18.37
CA GLY A 122 -8.26 2.36 -19.09
C GLY A 122 -8.59 3.71 -19.72
N LEU A 123 -8.84 3.70 -21.06
CA LEU A 123 -8.98 4.90 -21.88
C LEU A 123 -10.08 5.85 -21.38
N ILE A 124 -11.31 5.34 -21.19
CA ILE A 124 -12.45 6.15 -20.74
C ILE A 124 -12.20 6.71 -19.33
N ARG A 125 -11.66 5.88 -18.43
CA ARG A 125 -11.36 6.29 -17.07
C ARG A 125 -10.29 7.38 -17.04
N ASN A 126 -9.26 7.28 -17.89
CA ASN A 126 -8.20 8.27 -18.02
C ASN A 126 -8.72 9.61 -18.57
N LEU A 127 -9.62 9.58 -19.55
CA LEU A 127 -10.27 10.82 -20.06
C LEU A 127 -11.09 11.52 -18.96
N MET A 128 -11.91 10.77 -18.21
CA MET A 128 -12.67 11.30 -17.08
C MET A 128 -11.76 11.86 -15.99
N ASP A 129 -10.67 11.14 -15.69
CA ASP A 129 -9.66 11.54 -14.72
C ASP A 129 -9.03 12.88 -15.12
N SER A 130 -8.54 12.99 -16.35
CA SER A 130 -7.91 14.22 -16.87
C SER A 130 -8.88 15.40 -16.88
N PHE A 131 -10.14 15.18 -17.23
CA PHE A 131 -11.18 16.20 -17.21
C PHE A 131 -11.51 16.70 -15.79
N ASN A 132 -11.55 15.80 -14.83
CA ASN A 132 -11.99 16.09 -13.46
C ASN A 132 -10.87 16.67 -12.56
N ARG A 133 -9.60 16.35 -12.81
CA ARG A 133 -8.47 16.79 -11.96
C ARG A 133 -8.47 18.30 -11.65
N PRO A 134 -8.68 19.20 -12.61
CA PRO A 134 -8.69 20.64 -12.33
C PRO A 134 -9.77 21.07 -11.32
N PHE A 135 -10.84 20.29 -11.19
CA PHE A 135 -11.95 20.61 -10.29
C PHE A 135 -11.73 20.10 -8.85
N ILE A 136 -10.72 19.27 -8.58
CA ILE A 136 -10.47 18.77 -7.23
C ILE A 136 -10.24 19.91 -6.26
N ALA A 137 -9.37 20.87 -6.60
CA ALA A 137 -9.04 22.02 -5.76
C ALA A 137 -10.23 22.96 -5.50
N ARG A 138 -11.31 22.85 -6.28
CA ARG A 138 -12.55 23.61 -6.05
C ARG A 138 -13.39 23.03 -4.92
N TYR A 139 -13.35 21.70 -4.76
CA TYR A 139 -14.23 20.98 -3.83
C TYR A 139 -13.50 20.47 -2.58
N ALA A 140 -12.20 20.24 -2.69
CA ALA A 140 -11.37 19.83 -1.55
C ALA A 140 -10.79 21.07 -0.84
N THR A 141 -10.81 21.04 0.48
CA THR A 141 -10.09 22.01 1.32
C THR A 141 -8.62 21.65 1.46
N ASP A 142 -8.33 20.35 1.40
CA ASP A 142 -6.99 19.81 1.58
C ASP A 142 -6.68 18.75 0.50
N MET A 143 -5.51 18.83 -0.08
CA MET A 143 -4.97 17.85 -1.01
C MET A 143 -3.91 17.02 -0.31
N VAL A 144 -4.08 15.70 -0.31
CA VAL A 144 -3.21 14.75 0.37
C VAL A 144 -2.76 13.67 -0.60
N SER A 145 -1.56 13.15 -0.44
CA SER A 145 -1.05 12.01 -1.22
C SER A 145 -0.26 11.04 -0.37
N CYS A 146 -0.24 9.76 -0.78
CA CYS A 146 0.56 8.73 -0.13
C CYS A 146 2.06 8.76 -0.52
N GLY A 147 2.48 9.74 -1.31
CA GLY A 147 3.85 9.95 -1.77
C GLY A 147 3.91 11.03 -2.84
N GLU A 148 5.12 11.45 -3.19
CA GLU A 148 5.39 12.53 -4.13
C GLU A 148 4.82 12.26 -5.53
N LEU A 149 5.08 11.05 -6.07
CA LEU A 149 4.59 10.66 -7.39
C LEU A 149 3.06 10.71 -7.48
N ALA A 150 2.36 10.23 -6.46
CA ALA A 150 0.90 10.26 -6.39
C ALA A 150 0.36 11.70 -6.30
N GLY A 151 1.05 12.54 -5.54
CA GLY A 151 0.70 13.95 -5.38
C GLY A 151 0.89 14.76 -6.65
N LYS A 152 2.05 14.63 -7.29
CA LYS A 152 2.35 15.30 -8.57
C LYS A 152 1.39 14.85 -9.68
N TRP A 153 1.12 13.55 -9.74
CA TRP A 153 0.20 12.98 -10.74
C TRP A 153 -1.23 13.46 -10.58
N MET A 154 -1.79 13.45 -9.36
CA MET A 154 -3.20 13.77 -9.12
C MET A 154 -3.45 15.28 -9.12
N PHE A 155 -2.59 16.05 -8.47
CA PHE A 155 -2.83 17.47 -8.19
C PHE A 155 -1.98 18.42 -9.03
N GLY A 156 -1.08 17.86 -9.84
CA GLY A 156 -0.15 18.58 -10.68
C GLY A 156 1.12 19.03 -9.95
N GLU A 157 2.25 19.00 -10.68
CA GLU A 157 3.58 19.30 -10.15
C GLU A 157 3.65 20.71 -9.53
N LYS A 158 3.00 21.70 -10.17
CA LYS A 158 2.96 23.09 -9.68
C LYS A 158 2.34 23.21 -8.27
N ASN A 159 1.26 22.47 -7.99
CA ASN A 159 0.63 22.48 -6.66
C ASN A 159 1.49 21.76 -5.64
N PHE A 160 2.12 20.68 -6.04
CA PHE A 160 3.04 19.92 -5.19
C PHE A 160 4.25 20.78 -4.78
N LEU A 161 4.94 21.37 -5.74
CA LEU A 161 6.13 22.23 -5.49
C LEU A 161 5.81 23.49 -4.69
N LYS A 162 4.56 23.97 -4.73
CA LYS A 162 4.10 25.10 -3.90
C LYS A 162 3.71 24.68 -2.47
N GLY A 163 3.90 23.43 -2.08
CA GLY A 163 3.53 22.94 -0.75
C GLY A 163 2.03 22.87 -0.47
N LYS A 164 1.19 22.85 -1.54
CA LYS A 164 -0.28 22.73 -1.39
C LYS A 164 -0.75 21.28 -1.20
N VAL A 165 0.12 20.32 -1.37
CA VAL A 165 -0.17 18.89 -1.20
C VAL A 165 0.59 18.38 0.02
N THR A 166 -0.14 17.84 0.99
CA THR A 166 0.45 17.22 2.17
C THR A 166 0.73 15.75 1.88
N VAL A 167 1.96 15.28 2.11
CA VAL A 167 2.29 13.87 2.01
C VAL A 167 1.99 13.18 3.34
N VAL A 168 1.16 12.13 3.29
CA VAL A 168 0.86 11.23 4.40
C VAL A 168 1.20 9.82 3.91
N ASN A 169 2.35 9.33 4.35
CA ASN A 169 2.96 8.11 3.83
C ASN A 169 2.19 6.84 4.18
N ASN A 170 2.45 5.77 3.43
CA ASN A 170 2.01 4.41 3.72
C ASN A 170 2.73 3.85 4.95
N ALA A 171 2.41 4.40 6.13
CA ALA A 171 3.06 4.06 7.38
C ALA A 171 2.56 2.72 7.94
N ILE A 172 3.44 2.05 8.68
CA ILE A 172 3.20 0.75 9.29
C ILE A 172 3.55 0.76 10.78
N GLN A 173 3.00 -0.19 11.52
CA GLN A 173 3.44 -0.51 12.86
C GLN A 173 4.68 -1.41 12.77
N ALA A 174 5.87 -0.82 12.90
CA ALA A 174 7.13 -1.51 12.67
C ALA A 174 7.30 -2.78 13.52
N GLU A 175 6.81 -2.75 14.75
CA GLU A 175 6.89 -3.85 15.71
C GLU A 175 6.18 -5.12 15.22
N ILE A 176 5.08 -4.96 14.46
CA ILE A 176 4.35 -6.11 13.89
C ILE A 176 5.20 -6.87 12.87
N PHE A 177 6.13 -6.17 12.20
CA PHE A 177 6.99 -6.75 11.16
C PHE A 177 8.41 -7.03 11.63
N SER A 178 8.75 -6.70 12.87
CA SER A 178 10.10 -6.93 13.44
C SER A 178 10.53 -8.38 13.26
N PHE A 179 11.83 -8.58 12.99
CA PHE A 179 12.43 -9.89 12.87
C PHE A 179 12.20 -10.75 14.13
N SER A 180 11.87 -12.01 13.91
CA SER A 180 11.75 -13.03 14.95
C SER A 180 12.60 -14.26 14.59
N SER A 181 13.62 -14.53 15.38
CA SER A 181 14.45 -15.73 15.21
C SER A 181 13.62 -17.00 15.39
N GLU A 182 12.67 -16.99 16.33
CA GLU A 182 11.75 -18.11 16.58
C GLU A 182 10.88 -18.41 15.35
N ASP A 183 10.21 -17.38 14.78
CA ASP A 183 9.41 -17.49 13.56
C ASP A 183 10.26 -18.00 12.38
N ARG A 184 11.53 -17.50 12.26
CA ARG A 184 12.47 -17.93 11.23
C ARG A 184 12.82 -19.41 11.36
N GLU A 185 13.29 -19.82 12.53
CA GLU A 185 13.71 -21.21 12.75
C GLU A 185 12.55 -22.19 12.61
N GLN A 186 11.39 -21.82 13.16
CA GLN A 186 10.21 -22.67 13.09
C GLN A 186 9.75 -22.87 11.65
N LEU A 187 9.57 -21.76 10.87
CA LEU A 187 9.10 -21.89 9.49
C LEU A 187 10.12 -22.60 8.60
N ARG A 188 11.43 -22.33 8.80
CA ARG A 188 12.47 -22.98 7.99
C ARG A 188 12.52 -24.50 8.27
N ARG A 189 12.37 -24.96 9.52
CA ARG A 189 12.25 -26.37 9.86
C ARG A 189 11.00 -27.01 9.25
N GLU A 190 9.84 -26.37 9.39
CA GLU A 190 8.58 -26.87 8.83
C GLU A 190 8.67 -27.06 7.31
N MET A 191 9.46 -26.24 6.63
CA MET A 191 9.56 -26.22 5.16
C MET A 191 10.80 -26.95 4.62
N GLY A 192 11.72 -27.41 5.48
CA GLY A 192 13.00 -27.97 5.06
C GLY A 192 13.89 -26.94 4.36
N TRP A 193 13.96 -25.71 4.91
CA TRP A 193 14.74 -24.60 4.35
C TRP A 193 15.95 -24.21 5.21
N GLU A 194 16.32 -25.02 6.22
CA GLU A 194 17.38 -24.67 7.17
C GLU A 194 18.66 -24.21 6.48
N ASP A 195 19.08 -24.96 5.45
CA ASP A 195 20.31 -24.71 4.72
C ASP A 195 20.09 -23.99 3.37
N LYS A 196 18.86 -23.55 3.06
CA LYS A 196 18.54 -22.91 1.79
C LYS A 196 18.65 -21.38 1.87
N ILE A 197 19.02 -20.77 0.77
CA ILE A 197 18.79 -19.34 0.55
C ILE A 197 17.32 -19.15 0.23
N VAL A 198 16.62 -18.34 1.02
CA VAL A 198 15.20 -18.04 0.86
C VAL A 198 15.04 -16.64 0.26
N ILE A 199 14.78 -16.58 -1.04
CA ILE A 199 14.40 -15.37 -1.75
C ILE A 199 12.91 -15.15 -1.52
N GLY A 200 12.49 -13.96 -1.09
CA GLY A 200 11.10 -13.70 -0.77
C GLY A 200 10.45 -12.61 -1.60
N HIS A 201 9.14 -12.73 -1.80
CA HIS A 201 8.28 -11.68 -2.31
C HIS A 201 6.90 -11.72 -1.65
N VAL A 202 6.33 -10.55 -1.39
CA VAL A 202 4.97 -10.39 -0.87
C VAL A 202 4.18 -9.51 -1.83
N GLY A 203 3.12 -10.05 -2.41
CA GLY A 203 2.28 -9.30 -3.35
C GLY A 203 1.22 -10.14 -4.04
N ARG A 204 0.24 -9.48 -4.66
CA ARG A 204 -0.74 -10.13 -5.54
C ARG A 204 -0.07 -10.54 -6.84
N PHE A 205 -0.54 -11.63 -7.45
CA PHE A 205 -0.07 -12.06 -8.77
C PHE A 205 -0.70 -11.18 -9.86
N ASP A 206 -0.19 -9.96 -10.01
CA ASP A 206 -0.63 -8.99 -11.00
C ASP A 206 0.57 -8.44 -11.82
N ILE A 207 0.27 -7.79 -12.93
CA ILE A 207 1.29 -7.30 -13.88
C ILE A 207 2.33 -6.40 -13.20
N PRO A 208 1.96 -5.43 -12.34
CA PRO A 208 2.94 -4.54 -11.72
C PRO A 208 4.01 -5.25 -10.90
N LYS A 209 3.70 -6.37 -10.26
CA LYS A 209 4.64 -7.10 -9.38
C LYS A 209 5.68 -7.93 -10.13
N ASN A 210 5.43 -8.21 -11.42
CA ASN A 210 6.41 -8.86 -12.31
C ASN A 210 6.93 -10.22 -11.82
N HIS A 211 6.01 -11.07 -11.32
CA HIS A 211 6.36 -12.43 -10.88
C HIS A 211 7.00 -13.26 -12.00
N ASP A 212 6.65 -12.96 -13.25
CA ASP A 212 7.22 -13.60 -14.43
C ASP A 212 8.74 -13.49 -14.44
N ARG A 213 9.26 -12.29 -14.20
CA ARG A 213 10.69 -12.03 -14.11
C ARG A 213 11.35 -12.67 -12.89
N MET A 214 10.64 -12.78 -11.77
CA MET A 214 11.19 -13.46 -10.58
C MET A 214 11.53 -14.92 -10.88
N ILE A 215 10.71 -15.60 -11.69
CA ILE A 215 11.01 -16.98 -12.14
C ILE A 215 12.24 -17.03 -13.05
N ASP A 216 12.42 -16.03 -13.93
CA ASP A 216 13.60 -15.96 -14.82
C ASP A 216 14.89 -15.69 -14.01
N ILE A 217 14.85 -14.78 -13.05
CA ILE A 217 15.96 -14.51 -12.12
C ILE A 217 16.31 -15.76 -11.32
N LEU A 218 15.30 -16.46 -10.74
CA LEU A 218 15.49 -17.71 -10.02
C LEU A 218 16.18 -18.76 -10.89
N GLN A 219 15.79 -18.88 -12.17
CA GLN A 219 16.41 -19.83 -13.09
C GLN A 219 17.91 -19.59 -13.25
N GLN A 220 18.35 -18.33 -13.29
CA GLN A 220 19.78 -18.01 -13.36
C GLN A 220 20.48 -18.35 -12.03
N PHE A 221 19.83 -18.09 -10.92
CA PHE A 221 20.36 -18.41 -9.59
C PHE A 221 20.56 -19.92 -9.42
N VAL A 222 19.56 -20.75 -9.75
CA VAL A 222 19.60 -22.22 -9.64
C VAL A 222 20.74 -22.86 -10.47
N LYS A 223 21.14 -22.25 -11.58
CA LYS A 223 22.31 -22.72 -12.37
C LYS A 223 23.61 -22.71 -11.57
N LYS A 224 23.74 -21.78 -10.62
CA LYS A 224 24.93 -21.63 -9.77
C LYS A 224 24.77 -22.35 -8.44
N ASN A 225 23.61 -22.20 -7.81
CA ASN A 225 23.30 -22.73 -6.50
C ASN A 225 21.88 -23.32 -6.48
N ARG A 226 21.78 -24.65 -6.38
CA ARG A 226 20.47 -25.34 -6.32
C ARG A 226 19.81 -25.26 -4.93
N ASN A 227 20.58 -24.87 -3.92
CA ASN A 227 20.09 -24.81 -2.53
C ASN A 227 19.37 -23.46 -2.26
N VAL A 228 18.37 -23.16 -3.08
CA VAL A 228 17.60 -21.92 -3.06
C VAL A 228 16.11 -22.19 -3.19
N VAL A 229 15.30 -21.37 -2.57
CA VAL A 229 13.85 -21.34 -2.75
C VAL A 229 13.35 -19.90 -2.93
N LEU A 230 12.45 -19.71 -3.88
CA LEU A 230 11.68 -18.48 -4.05
C LEU A 230 10.33 -18.64 -3.35
N CYS A 231 10.13 -17.91 -2.26
CA CYS A 231 8.89 -17.90 -1.48
C CYS A 231 7.99 -16.74 -1.92
N LEU A 232 6.87 -17.07 -2.56
CA LEU A 232 5.87 -16.12 -3.07
C LEU A 232 4.64 -16.10 -2.16
N VAL A 233 4.47 -15.00 -1.42
CA VAL A 233 3.36 -14.80 -0.48
C VAL A 233 2.32 -13.90 -1.10
N GLY A 234 1.11 -14.41 -1.33
CA GLY A 234 0.01 -13.65 -1.92
C GLY A 234 -1.17 -14.54 -2.31
N PRO A 235 -2.36 -13.98 -2.55
CA PRO A 235 -3.53 -14.77 -2.93
C PRO A 235 -3.29 -15.49 -4.26
N LYS A 236 -3.74 -16.74 -4.36
CA LYS A 236 -3.63 -17.58 -5.57
C LYS A 236 -4.67 -17.17 -6.63
N GLU A 237 -4.62 -15.93 -7.06
CA GLU A 237 -5.54 -15.26 -7.96
C GLU A 237 -4.76 -14.52 -9.08
N GLY A 238 -5.45 -13.92 -10.04
CA GLY A 238 -4.82 -13.15 -11.12
C GLY A 238 -3.90 -14.00 -12.00
N LEU A 239 -2.65 -13.62 -12.10
CA LEU A 239 -1.66 -14.32 -12.92
C LEU A 239 -1.09 -15.61 -12.27
N TYR A 240 -1.58 -16.03 -11.09
CA TYR A 240 -1.06 -17.17 -10.34
C TYR A 240 -0.88 -18.43 -11.20
N THR A 241 -1.93 -18.84 -11.94
CA THR A 241 -1.88 -20.04 -12.79
C THR A 241 -0.82 -19.92 -13.89
N GLN A 242 -0.68 -18.73 -14.50
CA GLN A 242 0.34 -18.48 -15.52
C GLN A 242 1.75 -18.64 -14.93
N ILE A 243 2.01 -18.07 -13.75
CA ILE A 243 3.31 -18.13 -13.09
C ILE A 243 3.63 -19.56 -12.65
N LYS A 244 2.65 -20.29 -12.12
CA LYS A 244 2.79 -21.72 -11.77
C LYS A 244 3.17 -22.55 -13.01
N ASN A 245 2.47 -22.40 -14.11
CA ASN A 245 2.77 -23.10 -15.36
C ASN A 245 4.18 -22.75 -15.91
N LYS A 246 4.62 -21.50 -15.77
CA LYS A 246 5.97 -21.09 -16.13
C LYS A 246 7.03 -21.77 -15.26
N THR A 247 6.77 -21.88 -13.95
CA THR A 247 7.64 -22.58 -13.00
C THR A 247 7.83 -24.04 -13.41
N GLU A 248 6.73 -24.74 -13.72
CA GLU A 248 6.73 -26.13 -14.17
C GLU A 248 7.47 -26.31 -15.49
N LYS A 249 7.20 -25.47 -16.50
CA LYS A 249 7.89 -25.50 -17.80
C LYS A 249 9.40 -25.31 -17.68
N LYS A 250 9.87 -24.61 -16.64
CA LYS A 250 11.30 -24.37 -16.39
C LYS A 250 11.97 -25.42 -15.48
N GLY A 251 11.20 -26.39 -14.97
CA GLY A 251 11.70 -27.43 -14.05
C GLY A 251 12.13 -26.85 -12.69
N LEU A 252 11.40 -25.83 -12.20
CA LEU A 252 11.72 -25.11 -10.96
C LEU A 252 10.74 -25.40 -9.81
N GLU A 253 9.92 -26.45 -9.92
CA GLU A 253 8.85 -26.77 -8.96
C GLU A 253 9.38 -26.98 -7.53
N ASN A 254 10.59 -27.53 -7.42
CA ASN A 254 11.25 -27.75 -6.13
C ASN A 254 11.94 -26.49 -5.57
N ASN A 255 12.00 -25.42 -6.35
CA ASN A 255 12.65 -24.16 -6.00
C ASN A 255 11.65 -22.99 -5.82
N VAL A 256 10.35 -23.21 -6.05
CA VAL A 256 9.31 -22.17 -5.85
C VAL A 256 8.28 -22.65 -4.87
N TYR A 257 8.03 -21.85 -3.82
CA TYR A 257 6.98 -22.09 -2.85
C TYR A 257 5.90 -21.01 -2.94
N PHE A 258 4.68 -21.42 -3.27
CA PHE A 258 3.51 -20.56 -3.33
C PHE A 258 2.75 -20.61 -2.00
N ALA A 259 3.06 -19.68 -1.11
CA ALA A 259 2.53 -19.65 0.25
C ALA A 259 1.01 -19.38 0.33
N GLY A 260 0.42 -18.77 -0.72
CA GLY A 260 -0.95 -18.29 -0.67
C GLY A 260 -1.12 -17.06 0.24
N ARG A 261 -2.37 -16.72 0.56
CA ARG A 261 -2.68 -15.63 1.51
C ARG A 261 -2.30 -16.05 2.93
N GLN A 262 -1.51 -15.24 3.62
CA GLN A 262 -1.04 -15.53 4.97
C GLN A 262 -1.58 -14.50 5.98
N LYS A 263 -1.85 -14.95 7.21
CA LYS A 263 -2.29 -14.07 8.31
C LYS A 263 -1.11 -13.31 8.92
N SER A 264 0.05 -13.97 9.07
CA SER A 264 1.27 -13.38 9.61
C SER A 264 2.32 -13.25 8.52
N ILE A 265 2.46 -12.06 7.96
CA ILE A 265 3.50 -11.75 6.97
C ILE A 265 4.88 -11.76 7.65
N ARG A 266 4.99 -11.29 8.91
CA ARG A 266 6.23 -11.28 9.70
C ARG A 266 6.92 -12.64 9.70
N ARG A 267 6.16 -13.73 9.90
CA ARG A 267 6.71 -15.09 9.94
C ARG A 267 7.45 -15.44 8.65
N TYR A 268 6.88 -15.07 7.51
CA TYR A 268 7.50 -15.31 6.20
C TYR A 268 8.66 -14.37 5.94
N LEU A 269 8.54 -13.09 6.24
CA LEU A 269 9.64 -12.13 6.13
C LEU A 269 10.83 -12.57 7.00
N SER A 270 10.58 -13.05 8.23
CA SER A 270 11.64 -13.55 9.12
C SER A 270 12.37 -14.77 8.55
N ALA A 271 11.68 -15.64 7.81
CA ALA A 271 12.29 -16.82 7.18
C ALA A 271 13.11 -16.50 5.92
N MET A 272 12.87 -15.37 5.26
CA MET A 272 13.59 -14.94 4.05
C MET A 272 15.01 -14.47 4.37
N ASP A 273 15.91 -14.50 3.40
CA ASP A 273 17.28 -13.95 3.46
C ASP A 273 17.38 -12.64 2.66
N VAL A 274 16.63 -12.53 1.59
CA VAL A 274 16.57 -11.33 0.73
C VAL A 274 15.16 -11.13 0.18
N PHE A 275 14.76 -9.87 0.02
CA PHE A 275 13.46 -9.51 -0.58
C PHE A 275 13.64 -9.08 -2.03
N LEU A 276 12.99 -9.78 -2.96
CA LEU A 276 13.07 -9.50 -4.39
C LEU A 276 11.82 -8.75 -4.88
N PHE A 277 12.03 -7.56 -5.47
CA PHE A 277 10.94 -6.67 -5.86
C PHE A 277 11.14 -6.04 -7.26
N PRO A 278 11.12 -6.82 -8.37
CA PRO A 278 11.36 -6.35 -9.73
C PRO A 278 10.10 -5.73 -10.36
N SER A 279 9.33 -4.97 -9.58
CA SER A 279 8.06 -4.38 -10.02
C SER A 279 8.27 -3.44 -11.21
N VAL A 280 7.35 -3.46 -12.17
CA VAL A 280 7.41 -2.60 -13.37
C VAL A 280 6.97 -1.17 -13.07
N PHE A 281 6.21 -1.00 -12.02
CA PHE A 281 5.77 0.31 -11.54
C PHE A 281 5.17 0.20 -10.13
N GLU A 282 5.67 1.01 -9.19
CA GLU A 282 5.09 1.18 -7.84
C GLU A 282 5.40 2.59 -7.32
N GLY A 283 4.45 3.16 -6.59
CA GLY A 283 4.69 4.34 -5.76
C GLY A 283 5.41 3.95 -4.46
N VAL A 284 4.67 3.90 -3.37
CA VAL A 284 5.17 3.52 -2.04
C VAL A 284 4.51 2.19 -1.61
N PRO A 285 5.05 1.01 -2.02
CA PRO A 285 4.45 -0.28 -1.72
C PRO A 285 4.68 -0.69 -0.26
N PHE A 286 3.62 -1.04 0.46
CA PHE A 286 3.70 -1.54 1.84
C PHE A 286 4.68 -2.71 2.00
N ALA A 287 4.63 -3.70 1.11
CA ALA A 287 5.46 -4.89 1.22
C ALA A 287 6.96 -4.61 1.27
N LEU A 288 7.44 -3.55 0.58
CA LEU A 288 8.84 -3.14 0.62
C LEU A 288 9.19 -2.44 1.95
N ILE A 289 8.27 -1.64 2.50
CA ILE A 289 8.43 -1.02 3.82
C ILE A 289 8.39 -2.10 4.91
N GLU A 290 7.50 -3.06 4.82
CA GLU A 290 7.39 -4.22 5.73
C GLU A 290 8.65 -5.08 5.72
N ALA A 291 9.24 -5.33 4.54
CA ALA A 291 10.50 -6.06 4.41
C ALA A 291 11.66 -5.30 5.08
N GLN A 292 11.75 -3.99 4.87
CA GLN A 292 12.77 -3.15 5.53
C GLN A 292 12.53 -3.06 7.05
N ALA A 293 11.28 -3.03 7.51
CA ALA A 293 10.94 -3.09 8.93
C ALA A 293 11.32 -4.44 9.58
N ASN A 294 11.41 -5.49 8.78
CA ASN A 294 11.94 -6.80 9.20
C ASN A 294 13.48 -6.85 9.17
N GLY A 295 14.16 -5.78 8.72
CA GLY A 295 15.61 -5.71 8.58
C GLY A 295 16.15 -6.46 7.36
N LEU A 296 15.29 -6.87 6.41
CA LEU A 296 15.71 -7.55 5.18
C LEU A 296 16.47 -6.61 4.24
N SER A 297 17.49 -7.16 3.59
CA SER A 297 18.07 -6.57 2.40
C SER A 297 17.11 -6.75 1.22
N CYS A 298 17.05 -5.77 0.32
CA CYS A 298 16.11 -5.78 -0.80
C CYS A 298 16.84 -5.58 -2.14
N VAL A 299 16.40 -6.32 -3.16
CA VAL A 299 16.75 -6.07 -4.56
C VAL A 299 15.50 -5.60 -5.27
N MET A 300 15.48 -4.35 -5.72
CA MET A 300 14.28 -3.74 -6.30
C MET A 300 14.56 -3.05 -7.63
N SER A 301 13.52 -2.86 -8.43
CA SER A 301 13.64 -2.12 -9.68
C SER A 301 13.70 -0.60 -9.44
N GLU A 302 14.39 0.11 -10.35
CA GLU A 302 14.40 1.57 -10.40
C GLU A 302 13.03 2.19 -10.72
N ALA A 303 12.09 1.39 -11.23
CA ALA A 303 10.70 1.80 -11.48
C ALA A 303 9.85 1.91 -10.21
N VAL A 304 10.39 1.52 -9.05
CA VAL A 304 9.80 1.76 -7.74
C VAL A 304 10.32 3.10 -7.20
N SER A 305 9.42 3.91 -6.61
CA SER A 305 9.79 5.23 -6.09
C SER A 305 10.93 5.15 -5.08
N GLU A 306 11.89 6.06 -5.21
CA GLU A 306 13.02 6.21 -4.28
C GLU A 306 12.60 6.60 -2.87
N GLU A 307 11.42 7.21 -2.73
CA GLU A 307 10.81 7.50 -1.42
C GLU A 307 10.67 6.28 -0.51
N THR A 308 10.67 5.06 -1.08
CA THR A 308 10.57 3.80 -0.32
C THR A 308 11.89 3.34 0.29
N VAL A 309 13.00 3.98 -0.03
CA VAL A 309 14.33 3.57 0.41
C VAL A 309 14.61 4.15 1.80
N VAL A 310 14.48 3.31 2.83
CA VAL A 310 14.77 3.68 4.22
C VAL A 310 16.23 3.36 4.58
N PHE A 311 16.77 2.28 4.04
CA PHE A 311 18.15 1.79 4.27
C PHE A 311 18.92 1.68 2.95
N PRO A 312 19.50 2.77 2.40
CA PRO A 312 20.20 2.74 1.13
C PRO A 312 21.29 1.67 1.05
N GLU A 313 21.98 1.40 2.14
CA GLU A 313 23.02 0.39 2.30
C GLU A 313 22.51 -1.06 2.19
N ARG A 314 21.20 -1.27 2.33
CA ARG A 314 20.51 -2.58 2.27
C ARG A 314 19.62 -2.73 1.06
N ILE A 315 19.67 -1.77 0.13
CA ILE A 315 18.85 -1.80 -1.07
C ILE A 315 19.74 -1.73 -2.31
N ARG A 316 19.62 -2.75 -3.15
CA ARG A 316 20.17 -2.75 -4.49
C ARG A 316 19.07 -2.39 -5.47
N ARG A 317 19.18 -1.23 -6.12
CA ARG A 317 18.28 -0.79 -7.18
C ARG A 317 18.87 -1.17 -8.53
N LEU A 318 18.04 -1.77 -9.40
CA LEU A 318 18.44 -2.21 -10.73
C LEU A 318 17.43 -1.79 -11.79
N SER A 319 17.92 -1.42 -12.96
CA SER A 319 17.07 -1.19 -14.13
C SER A 319 16.39 -2.49 -14.55
N LEU A 320 15.16 -2.38 -15.05
CA LEU A 320 14.45 -3.51 -15.65
C LEU A 320 15.09 -3.95 -16.99
N GLU A 321 15.95 -3.14 -17.57
CA GLU A 321 16.74 -3.49 -18.77
C GLU A 321 17.96 -4.37 -18.46
N GLU A 322 18.38 -4.46 -17.18
CA GLU A 322 19.46 -5.33 -16.76
C GLU A 322 19.13 -6.81 -16.99
N THR A 323 20.17 -7.63 -17.20
CA THR A 323 19.98 -9.06 -17.42
C THR A 323 19.51 -9.79 -16.17
N ASP A 324 18.85 -10.94 -16.33
CA ASP A 324 18.45 -11.78 -15.19
C ASP A 324 19.66 -12.33 -14.43
N GLN A 325 20.83 -12.47 -15.07
CA GLN A 325 22.10 -12.79 -14.41
C GLN A 325 22.56 -11.67 -13.49
N THR A 326 22.47 -10.40 -13.91
CA THR A 326 22.78 -9.22 -13.06
C THR A 326 21.88 -9.20 -11.83
N TRP A 327 20.58 -9.43 -12.03
CA TRP A 327 19.61 -9.52 -10.93
C TRP A 327 19.91 -10.68 -9.98
N ALA A 328 20.24 -11.87 -10.50
CA ALA A 328 20.57 -13.04 -9.69
C ALA A 328 21.86 -12.81 -8.88
N ALA A 329 22.88 -12.17 -9.46
CA ALA A 329 24.11 -11.83 -8.75
C ALA A 329 23.85 -10.82 -7.60
N ALA A 330 23.00 -9.82 -7.83
CA ALA A 330 22.59 -8.87 -6.79
C ALA A 330 21.78 -9.56 -5.66
N VAL A 331 20.90 -10.49 -6.00
CA VAL A 331 20.17 -11.29 -5.01
C VAL A 331 21.14 -12.13 -4.16
N GLU A 332 22.15 -12.77 -4.77
CA GLU A 332 23.17 -13.53 -4.09
C GLU A 332 23.97 -12.67 -3.11
N GLU A 333 24.47 -11.51 -3.57
CA GLU A 333 25.20 -10.52 -2.74
C GLU A 333 24.34 -10.07 -1.55
N MET A 334 23.11 -9.63 -1.81
CA MET A 334 22.24 -9.05 -0.79
C MET A 334 21.71 -10.10 0.20
N SER A 335 21.63 -11.38 -0.20
CA SER A 335 21.19 -12.47 0.70
C SER A 335 22.20 -12.82 1.78
N SER A 336 23.46 -12.41 1.65
CA SER A 336 24.52 -12.66 2.62
C SER A 336 24.60 -11.62 3.73
N LEU A 337 23.88 -10.51 3.61
CA LEU A 337 23.90 -9.43 4.61
C LEU A 337 23.12 -9.84 5.85
N GLU A 338 23.71 -9.61 7.03
CA GLU A 338 23.01 -9.77 8.29
C GLU A 338 21.83 -8.80 8.39
N ARG A 339 20.89 -9.10 9.27
CA ARG A 339 19.73 -8.24 9.50
C ARG A 339 20.11 -6.93 10.19
N GLU A 340 19.34 -5.88 9.90
CA GLU A 340 19.50 -4.60 10.57
C GLU A 340 19.01 -4.67 12.03
N ASP A 341 19.61 -3.84 12.89
CA ASP A 341 19.25 -3.72 14.29
C ASP A 341 17.85 -3.09 14.48
N ALA A 342 17.04 -3.68 15.37
CA ALA A 342 15.65 -3.28 15.58
C ALA A 342 15.51 -1.81 16.06
N ALA A 343 16.46 -1.30 16.87
CA ALA A 343 16.40 0.09 17.33
C ALA A 343 16.72 1.07 16.19
N GLN A 344 17.66 0.71 15.31
CA GLN A 344 17.94 1.47 14.10
C GLN A 344 16.75 1.48 13.15
N ILE A 345 16.09 0.32 12.97
CA ILE A 345 14.91 0.19 12.12
C ILE A 345 13.82 1.16 12.55
N LYS A 346 13.43 1.14 13.83
CA LYS A 346 12.38 2.04 14.36
C LYS A 346 12.74 3.51 14.14
N ARG A 347 13.99 3.89 14.44
CA ARG A 347 14.46 5.26 14.26
C ARG A 347 14.37 5.71 12.81
N LYS A 348 14.97 4.96 11.87
CA LYS A 348 15.01 5.31 10.45
C LYS A 348 13.61 5.31 9.80
N LEU A 349 12.73 4.37 10.17
CA LEU A 349 11.32 4.40 9.72
C LEU A 349 10.59 5.65 10.23
N THR A 350 10.89 6.12 11.45
CA THR A 350 10.30 7.35 11.98
C THR A 350 10.83 8.58 11.24
N GLU A 351 12.14 8.67 11.01
CA GLU A 351 12.77 9.74 10.22
C GLU A 351 12.26 9.79 8.79
N ALA A 352 12.00 8.63 8.17
CA ALA A 352 11.45 8.48 6.83
C ALA A 352 9.91 8.59 6.76
N HIS A 353 9.24 8.91 7.86
CA HIS A 353 7.77 9.04 7.93
C HIS A 353 6.99 7.75 7.61
N PHE A 354 7.53 6.57 7.95
CA PHE A 354 6.86 5.28 7.81
C PHE A 354 6.43 4.65 9.14
N ASN A 355 6.68 5.30 10.27
CA ASN A 355 6.18 4.85 11.57
C ASN A 355 4.76 5.36 11.82
N ILE A 356 3.80 4.44 11.91
CA ILE A 356 2.38 4.76 12.02
C ILE A 356 2.04 5.56 13.30
N GLU A 357 2.75 5.32 14.40
CA GLU A 357 2.51 6.02 15.66
C GLU A 357 2.73 7.54 15.52
N THR A 358 3.78 7.93 14.80
CA THR A 358 4.08 9.33 14.51
C THR A 358 3.16 9.90 13.42
N GLU A 359 2.96 9.14 12.35
CA GLU A 359 2.18 9.62 11.20
C GLU A 359 0.68 9.72 11.51
N ALA A 360 0.14 8.88 12.40
CA ALA A 360 -1.24 9.02 12.87
C ALA A 360 -1.45 10.34 13.64
N GLY A 361 -0.44 10.80 14.39
CA GLY A 361 -0.46 12.13 15.02
C GLY A 361 -0.59 13.25 13.99
N ARG A 362 0.24 13.20 12.93
CA ARG A 362 0.19 14.17 11.82
C ARG A 362 -1.15 14.16 11.08
N LEU A 363 -1.71 12.98 10.81
CA LEU A 363 -3.03 12.87 10.18
C LEU A 363 -4.15 13.39 11.10
N LYS A 364 -4.05 13.14 12.41
CA LYS A 364 -4.97 13.73 13.40
C LYS A 364 -4.91 15.25 13.39
N GLU A 365 -3.73 15.84 13.38
CA GLU A 365 -3.54 17.31 13.27
C GLU A 365 -4.18 17.85 11.99
N LEU A 366 -4.00 17.17 10.87
CA LEU A 366 -4.67 17.52 9.61
C LEU A 366 -6.18 17.54 9.75
N TYR A 367 -6.79 16.61 10.48
CA TYR A 367 -8.24 16.62 10.73
C TYR A 367 -8.66 17.76 11.65
N GLN A 368 -7.82 18.22 12.55
CA GLN A 368 -8.10 19.30 13.51
C GLN A 368 -7.89 20.70 12.93
N ASP A 369 -6.94 20.82 12.00
CA ASP A 369 -6.62 22.12 11.42
C ASP A 369 -7.87 22.67 10.69
N ARG A 370 -8.29 23.86 11.13
CA ARG A 370 -9.42 24.58 10.54
C ARG A 370 -8.97 25.25 9.24
N GLY A 371 -8.49 24.46 8.27
CA GLY A 371 -7.99 24.89 6.98
C GLY A 371 -8.02 26.40 6.73
N LYS A 372 -6.90 27.03 6.55
CA LYS A 372 -6.85 28.39 6.04
C LYS A 372 -7.54 28.35 4.67
N ARG A 373 -8.77 28.86 4.58
CA ARG A 373 -9.37 29.16 3.29
C ARG A 373 -8.37 30.03 2.57
N ASN A 374 -7.81 29.53 1.48
CA ASN A 374 -7.00 30.36 0.59
C ASN A 374 -7.94 31.45 0.06
N GLU A 375 -7.83 32.65 0.62
CA GLU A 375 -8.33 33.89 0.04
C GLU A 375 -7.59 34.18 -1.27
#